data_f172a7e515257e72f979b19f45f1a865
#
_entry.id   f172a7e515257e72f979b19f45f1a865
#
_cell.length_a   1.000
_cell.length_b   1.000
_cell.length_c   1.000
_cell.angle_alpha   90.00
_cell.angle_beta   90.00
_cell.angle_gamma   90.00
#
_symmetry.space_group_name_H-M   'P 1'
#
loop_
_entity.id
_entity.type
_entity.pdbx_description
1 polymer ?
#
loop_
_entity_poly.entity_id
_entity_poly.type
_entity_poly.pdbx_seq_one_letter_code
_entity_poly.pdbx_strand_id
1 'polypeptide(L)'
;MRELEPFLQQTISELITEFVERGGGDAVTELALPLPLTVLTEIVGFSASTVASFRELTVALWADGTAEGQLRGREALTEVLTNEISRHQQTQPDDYLSWLLRAQIDDRAIREDEIVSILLSLAVAGHETTMNSVGSLLYLLATHQGDQIRLRGDASLAPGYVEEMLRLRTPAQAFARRTTRDAEIAGTTIPRGEWVLLLNAAANRDPRHFENPDAFDINRSARGHLAFGWGIHQCVGASLARLELRIVLEQLCTHPAFVLDGEPTFSSLEAGTHYGPTHLPIRFTKETS
;
A
#
# COMPACT_ATOMS: atom_id res chain seq x y z
N MET A 1 14.48 3.96 8.05
CA MET A 1 13.47 5.02 7.81
C MET A 1 14.13 6.38 7.61
N ARG A 2 14.97 6.88 8.56
CA ARG A 2 15.60 8.21 8.40
C ARG A 2 16.49 8.31 7.15
N GLU A 3 17.14 7.26 6.75
CA GLU A 3 18.01 7.21 5.56
C GLU A 3 17.21 7.19 4.25
N LEU A 4 16.00 6.63 4.27
CA LEU A 4 15.11 6.58 3.11
C LEU A 4 14.31 7.88 2.91
N GLU A 5 14.14 8.69 3.94
CA GLU A 5 13.29 9.89 3.87
C GLU A 5 13.73 10.90 2.79
N PRO A 6 15.03 11.21 2.59
CA PRO A 6 15.45 12.10 1.51
C PRO A 6 15.14 11.55 0.11
N PHE A 7 15.36 10.25 -0.11
CA PHE A 7 15.01 9.57 -1.35
C PHE A 7 13.50 9.63 -1.62
N LEU A 8 12.68 9.31 -0.61
CA LEU A 8 11.23 9.38 -0.72
C LEU A 8 10.74 10.80 -1.02
N GLN A 9 11.30 11.81 -0.35
CA GLN A 9 10.95 13.21 -0.59
C GLN A 9 11.26 13.62 -2.04
N GLN A 10 12.41 13.25 -2.55
CA GLN A 10 12.80 13.54 -3.93
C GLN A 10 11.87 12.83 -4.92
N THR A 11 11.71 11.51 -4.81
CA THR A 11 10.90 10.70 -5.72
C THR A 11 9.44 11.16 -5.76
N ILE A 12 8.85 11.42 -4.59
CA ILE A 12 7.46 11.87 -4.48
C ILE A 12 7.31 13.27 -5.05
N SER A 13 8.29 14.17 -4.79
CA SER A 13 8.29 15.53 -5.33
C SER A 13 8.34 15.52 -6.87
N GLU A 14 9.20 14.70 -7.47
CA GLU A 14 9.31 14.55 -8.93
C GLU A 14 7.99 14.07 -9.54
N LEU A 15 7.40 12.99 -9.01
CA LEU A 15 6.13 12.46 -9.48
C LEU A 15 4.98 13.46 -9.37
N ILE A 16 4.87 14.17 -8.23
CA ILE A 16 3.82 15.16 -8.01
C ILE A 16 4.02 16.38 -8.93
N THR A 17 5.24 16.87 -9.05
CA THR A 17 5.54 18.03 -9.91
C THR A 17 5.15 17.74 -11.36
N GLU A 18 5.56 16.59 -11.89
CA GLU A 18 5.22 16.18 -13.25
C GLU A 18 3.69 16.07 -13.44
N PHE A 19 2.99 15.52 -12.46
CA PHE A 19 1.55 15.38 -12.49
C PHE A 19 0.83 16.74 -12.44
N VAL A 20 1.33 17.68 -11.63
CA VAL A 20 0.82 19.05 -11.52
C VAL A 20 1.07 19.87 -12.79
N GLU A 21 2.26 19.77 -13.39
CA GLU A 21 2.62 20.47 -14.62
C GLU A 21 1.73 20.08 -15.80
N ARG A 22 1.28 18.83 -15.84
CA ARG A 22 0.27 18.37 -16.83
C ARG A 22 -1.15 18.89 -16.53
N GLY A 23 -1.37 19.52 -15.39
CA GLY A 23 -2.68 20.03 -14.95
C GLY A 23 -3.59 18.98 -14.32
N GLY A 24 -3.10 17.79 -14.09
CA GLY A 24 -3.84 16.62 -13.57
C GLY A 24 -3.88 15.48 -14.56
N GLY A 25 -4.80 14.54 -14.35
CA GLY A 25 -4.93 13.30 -15.13
C GLY A 25 -5.51 12.18 -14.28
N ASP A 26 -5.23 10.92 -14.63
CA ASP A 26 -5.59 9.78 -13.79
C ASP A 26 -4.55 9.56 -12.67
N ALA A 27 -4.88 10.03 -11.49
CA ALA A 27 -4.00 9.96 -10.34
C ALA A 27 -3.63 8.52 -9.90
N VAL A 28 -4.40 7.50 -10.31
CA VAL A 28 -4.05 6.11 -10.02
C VAL A 28 -2.86 5.69 -10.87
N THR A 29 -2.95 5.85 -12.19
CA THR A 29 -1.92 5.37 -13.12
C THR A 29 -0.68 6.27 -13.15
N GLU A 30 -0.83 7.55 -12.84
CA GLU A 30 0.22 8.56 -13.00
C GLU A 30 0.95 8.91 -11.69
N LEU A 31 0.35 8.62 -10.53
CA LEU A 31 0.96 8.91 -9.23
C LEU A 31 0.91 7.72 -8.26
N ALA A 32 -0.29 7.16 -8.00
CA ALA A 32 -0.43 6.15 -6.96
C ALA A 32 0.25 4.81 -7.30
N LEU A 33 0.25 4.42 -8.57
CA LEU A 33 0.85 3.19 -9.06
C LEU A 33 2.38 3.25 -9.17
N PRO A 34 3.00 4.29 -9.77
CA PRO A 34 4.47 4.34 -9.93
C PRO A 34 5.21 4.50 -8.61
N LEU A 35 4.64 5.18 -7.62
CA LEU A 35 5.30 5.46 -6.34
C LEU A 35 5.79 4.19 -5.62
N PRO A 36 4.95 3.24 -5.22
CA PRO A 36 5.40 2.05 -4.49
C PRO A 36 6.34 1.16 -5.31
N LEU A 37 6.21 1.13 -6.63
CA LEU A 37 7.12 0.38 -7.49
C LEU A 37 8.52 0.98 -7.47
N THR A 38 8.65 2.32 -7.55
CA THR A 38 9.94 3.01 -7.46
C THR A 38 10.59 2.78 -6.10
N VAL A 39 9.80 2.86 -5.02
CA VAL A 39 10.28 2.63 -3.66
C VAL A 39 10.75 1.19 -3.45
N LEU A 40 10.01 0.20 -3.93
CA LEU A 40 10.40 -1.20 -3.86
C LEU A 40 11.69 -1.47 -4.64
N THR A 41 11.85 -0.85 -5.81
CA THR A 41 13.06 -0.95 -6.63
C THR A 41 14.28 -0.51 -5.84
N GLU A 42 14.21 0.65 -5.23
CA GLU A 42 15.32 1.23 -4.48
C GLU A 42 15.66 0.43 -3.22
N ILE A 43 14.62 0.06 -2.44
CA ILE A 43 14.83 -0.65 -1.17
C ILE A 43 15.35 -2.06 -1.39
N VAL A 44 14.74 -2.80 -2.31
CA VAL A 44 15.07 -4.22 -2.53
C VAL A 44 16.28 -4.39 -3.46
N GLY A 45 16.53 -3.42 -4.34
CA GLY A 45 17.58 -3.45 -5.34
C GLY A 45 17.15 -4.13 -6.64
N PHE A 46 15.85 -4.12 -6.97
CA PHE A 46 15.36 -4.69 -8.22
C PHE A 46 15.86 -3.92 -9.44
N SER A 47 16.13 -4.63 -10.52
CA SER A 47 16.45 -4.01 -11.80
C SER A 47 15.20 -3.36 -12.43
N ALA A 48 15.40 -2.34 -13.28
CA ALA A 48 14.31 -1.68 -13.99
C ALA A 48 13.46 -2.66 -14.83
N SER A 49 14.07 -3.70 -15.39
CA SER A 49 13.35 -4.75 -16.13
C SER A 49 12.47 -5.59 -15.22
N THR A 50 12.94 -5.90 -14.02
CA THR A 50 12.16 -6.61 -12.99
C THR A 50 10.94 -5.79 -12.60
N VAL A 51 11.10 -4.50 -12.35
CA VAL A 51 10.00 -3.59 -12.00
C VAL A 51 8.93 -3.51 -13.09
N ALA A 52 9.33 -3.40 -14.36
CA ALA A 52 8.39 -3.40 -15.48
C ALA A 52 7.56 -4.71 -15.51
N SER A 53 8.21 -5.85 -15.32
CA SER A 53 7.54 -7.15 -15.25
C SER A 53 6.63 -7.28 -14.00
N PHE A 54 7.03 -6.70 -12.87
CA PHE A 54 6.23 -6.74 -11.63
C PHE A 54 4.84 -6.14 -11.82
N ARG A 55 4.74 -4.99 -12.48
CA ARG A 55 3.46 -4.33 -12.74
C ARG A 55 2.49 -5.25 -13.49
N GLU A 56 2.97 -5.88 -14.54
CA GLU A 56 2.14 -6.78 -15.36
C GLU A 56 1.78 -8.07 -14.62
N LEU A 57 2.73 -8.66 -13.92
CA LEU A 57 2.58 -9.96 -13.27
C LEU A 57 1.79 -9.87 -11.95
N THR A 58 1.89 -8.79 -11.19
CA THR A 58 1.05 -8.57 -9.99
C THR A 58 -0.40 -8.33 -10.38
N VAL A 59 -0.65 -7.58 -11.45
CA VAL A 59 -2.01 -7.44 -12.01
C VAL A 59 -2.52 -8.79 -12.50
N ALA A 60 -1.73 -9.55 -13.24
CA ALA A 60 -2.12 -10.87 -13.74
C ALA A 60 -2.39 -11.88 -12.61
N LEU A 61 -1.67 -11.80 -11.49
CA LEU A 61 -1.88 -12.65 -10.31
C LEU A 61 -3.30 -12.54 -9.74
N TRP A 62 -3.93 -11.36 -9.86
CA TRP A 62 -5.27 -11.08 -9.30
C TRP A 62 -6.36 -10.97 -10.35
N ALA A 63 -6.03 -10.63 -11.60
CA ALA A 63 -7.01 -10.30 -12.64
C ALA A 63 -7.75 -11.52 -13.21
N ASP A 64 -7.13 -12.68 -13.25
CA ASP A 64 -7.73 -13.90 -13.82
C ASP A 64 -8.82 -14.50 -12.91
N GLY A 65 -8.80 -14.22 -11.60
CA GLY A 65 -9.78 -14.74 -10.63
C GLY A 65 -9.84 -16.27 -10.53
N THR A 66 -9.10 -17.01 -11.38
CA THR A 66 -9.04 -18.47 -11.40
C THR A 66 -7.81 -18.99 -10.65
N ALA A 67 -7.91 -20.18 -10.04
CA ALA A 67 -6.78 -20.81 -9.39
C ALA A 67 -5.61 -21.08 -10.37
N GLU A 68 -5.91 -21.39 -11.63
CA GLU A 68 -4.90 -21.63 -12.67
C GLU A 68 -4.19 -20.34 -13.09
N GLY A 69 -4.91 -19.21 -13.23
CA GLY A 69 -4.33 -17.91 -13.52
C GLY A 69 -3.43 -17.41 -12.39
N GLN A 70 -3.88 -17.58 -11.14
CA GLN A 70 -3.06 -17.25 -9.97
C GLN A 70 -1.78 -18.09 -9.90
N LEU A 71 -1.85 -19.39 -10.24
CA LEU A 71 -0.68 -20.26 -10.28
C LEU A 71 0.31 -19.78 -11.37
N ARG A 72 -0.16 -19.53 -12.59
CA ARG A 72 0.68 -19.00 -13.68
C ARG A 72 1.34 -17.67 -13.32
N GLY A 73 0.60 -16.73 -12.72
CA GLY A 73 1.14 -15.45 -12.27
C GLY A 73 2.23 -15.62 -11.20
N ARG A 74 2.01 -16.55 -10.25
CA ARG A 74 3.00 -16.88 -9.23
C ARG A 74 4.26 -17.51 -9.82
N GLU A 75 4.12 -18.43 -10.77
CA GLU A 75 5.26 -19.08 -11.45
C GLU A 75 6.09 -18.05 -12.22
N ALA A 76 5.44 -17.16 -12.97
CA ALA A 76 6.12 -16.10 -13.71
C ALA A 76 6.85 -15.10 -12.78
N LEU A 77 6.23 -14.70 -11.67
CA LEU A 77 6.89 -13.89 -10.66
C LEU A 77 8.09 -14.62 -10.01
N THR A 78 7.93 -15.90 -9.74
CA THR A 78 9.02 -16.73 -9.19
C THR A 78 10.22 -16.75 -10.13
N GLU A 79 10.01 -16.93 -11.44
CA GLU A 79 11.07 -16.90 -12.44
C GLU A 79 11.80 -15.54 -12.47
N VAL A 80 11.05 -14.43 -12.49
CA VAL A 80 11.63 -13.07 -12.46
C VAL A 80 12.49 -12.87 -11.20
N LEU A 81 12.00 -13.30 -10.04
CA LEU A 81 12.73 -13.17 -8.78
C LEU A 81 13.97 -14.07 -8.72
N THR A 82 13.92 -15.28 -9.27
CA THR A 82 15.08 -16.18 -9.34
C THR A 82 16.18 -15.59 -10.24
N ASN A 83 15.79 -14.94 -11.35
CA ASN A 83 16.73 -14.25 -12.21
C ASN A 83 17.37 -13.04 -11.49
N GLU A 84 16.59 -12.30 -10.70
CA GLU A 84 17.09 -11.18 -9.90
C GLU A 84 18.06 -11.64 -8.80
N ILE A 85 17.77 -12.76 -8.12
CA ILE A 85 18.69 -13.41 -7.17
C ILE A 85 20.02 -13.77 -7.86
N SER A 86 19.96 -14.40 -9.03
CA SER A 86 21.15 -14.76 -9.80
C SER A 86 21.99 -13.55 -10.19
N ARG A 87 21.35 -12.44 -10.55
CA ARG A 87 22.03 -11.17 -10.83
C ARG A 87 22.76 -10.64 -9.58
N HIS A 88 22.11 -10.64 -8.43
CA HIS A 88 22.70 -10.18 -7.17
C HIS A 88 23.87 -11.04 -6.69
N GLN A 89 23.79 -12.36 -6.89
CA GLN A 89 24.91 -13.26 -6.60
C GLN A 89 26.15 -12.93 -7.42
N GLN A 90 25.97 -12.46 -8.67
CA GLN A 90 27.08 -12.09 -9.56
C GLN A 90 27.61 -10.67 -9.31
N THR A 91 26.73 -9.69 -9.10
CA THR A 91 27.09 -8.26 -9.03
C THR A 91 27.31 -7.76 -7.60
N GLN A 92 26.71 -8.40 -6.61
CA GLN A 92 26.82 -8.11 -5.17
C GLN A 92 26.61 -6.59 -4.84
N PRO A 93 25.53 -5.95 -5.31
CA PRO A 93 25.26 -4.56 -4.95
C PRO A 93 25.01 -4.42 -3.44
N ASP A 94 25.09 -3.20 -2.92
CA ASP A 94 24.80 -2.90 -1.50
C ASP A 94 23.33 -2.53 -1.31
N ASP A 95 22.46 -3.56 -1.26
CA ASP A 95 21.01 -3.43 -1.12
C ASP A 95 20.41 -4.54 -0.24
N TYR A 96 19.08 -4.47 -0.04
CA TYR A 96 18.37 -5.40 0.82
C TYR A 96 18.45 -6.86 0.32
N LEU A 97 18.34 -7.10 -0.99
CA LEU A 97 18.42 -8.46 -1.52
C LEU A 97 19.81 -9.06 -1.33
N SER A 98 20.87 -8.28 -1.55
CA SER A 98 22.23 -8.70 -1.27
C SER A 98 22.48 -8.96 0.22
N TRP A 99 21.86 -8.15 1.10
CA TRP A 99 21.87 -8.41 2.54
C TRP A 99 21.13 -9.72 2.87
N LEU A 100 19.96 -9.95 2.28
CA LEU A 100 19.14 -11.15 2.52
C LEU A 100 19.87 -12.43 2.08
N LEU A 101 20.61 -12.37 0.98
CA LEU A 101 21.44 -13.49 0.48
C LEU A 101 22.57 -13.88 1.44
N ARG A 102 23.02 -12.96 2.28
CA ARG A 102 24.06 -13.19 3.29
C ARG A 102 23.52 -13.45 4.68
N ALA A 103 22.21 -13.20 4.90
CA ALA A 103 21.57 -13.32 6.20
C ALA A 103 21.44 -14.78 6.65
N GLN A 104 21.37 -14.98 7.97
CA GLN A 104 21.19 -16.29 8.58
C GLN A 104 19.96 -16.28 9.49
N ILE A 105 19.27 -17.42 9.54
CA ILE A 105 18.18 -17.71 10.47
C ILE A 105 18.55 -18.99 11.23
N ASP A 106 18.53 -18.93 12.56
CA ASP A 106 18.87 -20.07 13.43
C ASP A 106 20.23 -20.72 13.03
N ASP A 107 21.26 -19.87 12.86
CA ASP A 107 22.63 -20.24 12.49
C ASP A 107 22.76 -20.95 11.12
N ARG A 108 21.76 -20.88 10.27
CA ARG A 108 21.82 -21.38 8.89
C ARG A 108 21.58 -20.28 7.87
N ALA A 109 22.17 -20.41 6.69
CA ALA A 109 21.85 -19.55 5.56
C ALA A 109 20.37 -19.71 5.17
N ILE A 110 19.76 -18.60 4.74
CA ILE A 110 18.41 -18.63 4.18
C ILE A 110 18.49 -19.33 2.83
N ARG A 111 17.60 -20.29 2.58
CA ARG A 111 17.55 -21.00 1.31
C ARG A 111 16.98 -20.11 0.21
N GLU A 112 17.32 -20.39 -1.03
CA GLU A 112 16.86 -19.60 -2.18
C GLU A 112 15.32 -19.61 -2.31
N ASP A 113 14.67 -20.75 -2.06
CA ASP A 113 13.20 -20.85 -2.06
C ASP A 113 12.53 -20.01 -0.96
N GLU A 114 13.20 -19.85 0.19
CA GLU A 114 12.76 -18.96 1.27
C GLU A 114 12.95 -17.49 0.87
N ILE A 115 14.08 -17.15 0.22
CA ILE A 115 14.34 -15.81 -0.29
C ILE A 115 13.29 -15.42 -1.34
N VAL A 116 13.02 -16.29 -2.31
CA VAL A 116 11.96 -16.09 -3.31
C VAL A 116 10.61 -15.84 -2.63
N SER A 117 10.27 -16.62 -1.59
CA SER A 117 9.02 -16.44 -0.85
C SER A 117 8.94 -15.11 -0.12
N ILE A 118 10.05 -14.64 0.46
CA ILE A 118 10.15 -13.32 1.10
C ILE A 118 9.97 -12.22 0.05
N LEU A 119 10.68 -12.28 -1.07
CA LEU A 119 10.59 -11.28 -2.14
C LEU A 119 9.19 -11.23 -2.77
N LEU A 120 8.57 -12.38 -3.01
CA LEU A 120 7.18 -12.48 -3.47
C LEU A 120 6.22 -11.78 -2.49
N SER A 121 6.41 -12.03 -1.20
CA SER A 121 5.58 -11.40 -0.16
C SER A 121 5.76 -9.90 -0.13
N LEU A 122 6.99 -9.40 -0.23
CA LEU A 122 7.28 -7.96 -0.25
C LEU A 122 6.71 -7.29 -1.49
N ALA A 123 6.86 -7.92 -2.65
CA ALA A 123 6.37 -7.40 -3.92
C ALA A 123 4.84 -7.24 -3.94
N VAL A 124 4.12 -8.28 -3.53
CA VAL A 124 2.66 -8.26 -3.50
C VAL A 124 2.15 -7.31 -2.41
N ALA A 125 2.68 -7.42 -1.19
CA ALA A 125 2.18 -6.65 -0.05
C ALA A 125 2.52 -5.15 -0.14
N GLY A 126 3.70 -4.80 -0.67
CA GLY A 126 4.20 -3.43 -0.68
C GLY A 126 3.65 -2.57 -1.83
N HIS A 127 3.17 -3.19 -2.91
CA HIS A 127 2.72 -2.47 -4.10
C HIS A 127 1.23 -2.06 -4.01
N GLU A 128 0.33 -3.04 -4.00
CA GLU A 128 -1.10 -2.78 -4.18
C GLU A 128 -1.73 -2.03 -2.99
N THR A 129 -1.31 -2.34 -1.77
CA THR A 129 -1.84 -1.68 -0.58
C THR A 129 -1.45 -0.20 -0.51
N THR A 130 -0.22 0.14 -0.89
CA THR A 130 0.26 1.53 -0.93
C THR A 130 -0.40 2.29 -2.07
N MET A 131 -0.51 1.71 -3.26
CA MET A 131 -1.25 2.29 -4.40
C MET A 131 -2.69 2.64 -3.99
N ASN A 132 -3.41 1.69 -3.39
CA ASN A 132 -4.79 1.90 -2.93
C ASN A 132 -4.88 2.96 -1.82
N SER A 133 -3.87 3.06 -0.95
CA SER A 133 -3.82 4.07 0.11
C SER A 133 -3.56 5.47 -0.46
N VAL A 134 -2.60 5.62 -1.38
CA VAL A 134 -2.33 6.90 -2.07
C VAL A 134 -3.56 7.34 -2.86
N GLY A 135 -4.16 6.46 -3.65
CA GLY A 135 -5.38 6.75 -4.37
C GLY A 135 -6.54 7.15 -3.45
N SER A 136 -6.71 6.48 -2.32
CA SER A 136 -7.74 6.82 -1.32
C SER A 136 -7.48 8.16 -0.64
N LEU A 137 -6.23 8.50 -0.37
CA LEU A 137 -5.81 9.80 0.16
C LEU A 137 -6.16 10.92 -0.82
N LEU A 138 -5.81 10.77 -2.09
CA LEU A 138 -6.12 11.72 -3.16
C LEU A 138 -7.64 11.88 -3.35
N TYR A 139 -8.39 10.78 -3.33
CA TYR A 139 -9.85 10.81 -3.42
C TYR A 139 -10.48 11.61 -2.26
N LEU A 140 -10.05 11.36 -1.03
CA LEU A 140 -10.56 12.11 0.13
C LEU A 140 -10.23 13.59 0.03
N LEU A 141 -9.03 13.96 -0.35
CA LEU A 141 -8.64 15.35 -0.57
C LEU A 141 -9.46 16.03 -1.68
N ALA A 142 -9.68 15.34 -2.80
CA ALA A 142 -10.46 15.87 -3.91
C ALA A 142 -11.94 16.09 -3.56
N THR A 143 -12.49 15.26 -2.64
CA THR A 143 -13.88 15.34 -2.20
C THR A 143 -14.09 16.20 -0.95
N HIS A 144 -13.04 16.45 -0.16
CA HIS A 144 -13.06 17.25 1.06
C HIS A 144 -12.13 18.47 0.92
N GLN A 145 -12.48 19.40 0.03
CA GLN A 145 -11.63 20.56 -0.29
C GLN A 145 -11.29 21.43 0.94
N GLY A 146 -12.14 21.48 1.93
CA GLY A 146 -11.88 22.16 3.20
C GLY A 146 -10.65 21.59 3.93
N ASP A 147 -10.38 20.29 3.77
CA ASP A 147 -9.21 19.66 4.37
C ASP A 147 -7.92 20.03 3.64
N GLN A 148 -7.96 20.25 2.32
CA GLN A 148 -6.80 20.78 1.58
C GLN A 148 -6.40 22.17 2.12
N ILE A 149 -7.38 23.04 2.42
CA ILE A 149 -7.13 24.37 2.98
C ILE A 149 -6.52 24.25 4.39
N ARG A 150 -7.07 23.38 5.23
CA ARG A 150 -6.59 23.16 6.60
C ARG A 150 -5.16 22.65 6.64
N LEU A 151 -4.86 21.63 5.82
CA LEU A 151 -3.53 21.02 5.73
C LEU A 151 -2.47 21.99 5.21
N ARG A 152 -2.82 22.89 4.29
CA ARG A 152 -1.95 23.96 3.84
C ARG A 152 -1.67 24.99 4.93
N GLY A 153 -2.64 25.27 5.77
CA GLY A 153 -2.51 26.18 6.92
C GLY A 153 -1.76 25.56 8.08
N ASP A 154 -1.82 24.23 8.24
CA ASP A 154 -1.21 23.51 9.35
C ASP A 154 -0.77 22.09 8.93
N ALA A 155 0.48 21.96 8.51
CA ALA A 155 1.07 20.67 8.12
C ALA A 155 1.15 19.66 9.28
N SER A 156 1.02 20.09 10.54
CA SER A 156 1.03 19.18 11.69
C SER A 156 -0.18 18.25 11.73
N LEU A 157 -1.21 18.53 10.94
CA LEU A 157 -2.40 17.69 10.77
C LEU A 157 -2.13 16.45 9.89
N ALA A 158 -1.08 16.45 9.09
CA ALA A 158 -0.83 15.38 8.10
C ALA A 158 -0.74 13.98 8.71
N PRO A 159 -0.06 13.72 9.83
CA PRO A 159 -0.04 12.38 10.43
C PRO A 159 -1.42 11.91 10.88
N GLY A 160 -2.24 12.79 11.48
CA GLY A 160 -3.61 12.47 11.89
C GLY A 160 -4.51 12.16 10.70
N TYR A 161 -4.40 12.93 9.63
CA TYR A 161 -5.11 12.72 8.38
C TYR A 161 -4.82 11.34 7.79
N VAL A 162 -3.54 10.95 7.73
CA VAL A 162 -3.11 9.65 7.23
C VAL A 162 -3.70 8.50 8.06
N GLU A 163 -3.66 8.58 9.40
CA GLU A 163 -4.22 7.53 10.26
C GLU A 163 -5.74 7.41 10.09
N GLU A 164 -6.47 8.53 10.00
CA GLU A 164 -7.92 8.53 9.80
C GLU A 164 -8.30 8.04 8.40
N MET A 165 -7.53 8.40 7.37
CA MET A 165 -7.69 7.85 6.03
C MET A 165 -7.51 6.33 6.04
N LEU A 166 -6.44 5.83 6.65
CA LEU A 166 -6.17 4.39 6.78
C LEU A 166 -7.27 3.65 7.54
N ARG A 167 -7.83 4.26 8.58
CA ARG A 167 -8.98 3.71 9.30
C ARG A 167 -10.19 3.57 8.38
N LEU A 168 -10.61 4.67 7.76
CA LEU A 168 -11.86 4.74 6.99
C LEU A 168 -11.75 4.02 5.63
N ARG A 169 -10.59 4.12 4.99
CA ARG A 169 -10.31 3.60 3.64
C ARG A 169 -9.23 2.51 3.68
N THR A 170 -9.36 1.61 4.65
CA THR A 170 -8.44 0.48 4.84
C THR A 170 -8.19 -0.25 3.52
N PRO A 171 -6.95 -0.31 2.99
CA PRO A 171 -6.72 -0.91 1.68
C PRO A 171 -6.90 -2.44 1.69
N ALA A 172 -6.42 -3.13 2.72
CA ALA A 172 -6.61 -4.57 2.91
C ALA A 172 -7.82 -4.82 3.81
N GLN A 173 -8.95 -5.16 3.20
CA GLN A 173 -10.26 -5.26 3.85
C GLN A 173 -10.36 -6.41 4.83
N ALA A 174 -9.75 -7.55 4.49
CA ALA A 174 -9.85 -8.76 5.29
C ALA A 174 -8.64 -9.68 5.11
N PHE A 175 -8.39 -10.52 6.12
CA PHE A 175 -7.40 -11.59 6.08
C PHE A 175 -7.97 -12.89 6.60
N ALA A 176 -7.72 -14.00 5.90
CA ALA A 176 -8.10 -15.32 6.35
C ALA A 176 -7.10 -15.88 7.38
N ARG A 177 -7.61 -16.65 8.31
CA ARG A 177 -6.87 -17.47 9.27
C ARG A 177 -7.42 -18.88 9.29
N ARG A 178 -6.59 -19.84 9.65
CA ARG A 178 -7.03 -21.20 9.90
C ARG A 178 -6.75 -21.55 11.36
N THR A 179 -7.78 -22.08 12.05
CA THR A 179 -7.63 -22.45 13.45
C THR A 179 -6.68 -23.63 13.61
N THR A 180 -5.72 -23.53 14.51
CA THR A 180 -4.77 -24.61 14.84
C THR A 180 -5.25 -25.47 15.99
N ARG A 181 -6.27 -25.03 16.71
CA ARG A 181 -6.99 -25.71 17.81
C ARG A 181 -8.41 -25.18 17.87
N ASP A 182 -9.28 -25.82 18.63
CA ASP A 182 -10.60 -25.25 18.93
C ASP A 182 -10.42 -23.88 19.60
N ALA A 183 -11.23 -22.93 19.17
CA ALA A 183 -11.22 -21.56 19.67
C ALA A 183 -12.64 -21.12 20.01
N GLU A 184 -12.82 -20.35 21.07
CA GLU A 184 -14.10 -19.76 21.44
C GLU A 184 -14.05 -18.26 21.18
N ILE A 185 -14.99 -17.74 20.38
CA ILE A 185 -15.15 -16.33 20.10
C ILE A 185 -16.61 -15.92 20.31
N ALA A 186 -16.84 -15.00 21.25
CA ALA A 186 -18.16 -14.47 21.59
C ALA A 186 -19.21 -15.59 21.85
N GLY A 187 -18.82 -16.64 22.57
CA GLY A 187 -19.71 -17.78 22.90
C GLY A 187 -19.90 -18.78 21.77
N THR A 188 -19.22 -18.63 20.64
CA THR A 188 -19.24 -19.58 19.53
C THR A 188 -17.94 -20.37 19.47
N THR A 189 -18.02 -21.69 19.53
CA THR A 189 -16.86 -22.57 19.34
C THR A 189 -16.56 -22.74 17.86
N ILE A 190 -15.33 -22.43 17.48
CA ILE A 190 -14.79 -22.64 16.13
C ILE A 190 -13.85 -23.86 16.19
N PRO A 191 -14.17 -24.97 15.53
CA PRO A 191 -13.35 -26.17 15.55
C PRO A 191 -11.96 -25.95 14.94
N ARG A 192 -11.02 -26.81 15.31
CA ARG A 192 -9.69 -26.87 14.66
C ARG A 192 -9.83 -27.14 13.16
N GLY A 193 -9.07 -26.39 12.35
CA GLY A 193 -9.02 -26.56 10.91
C GLY A 193 -10.01 -25.68 10.13
N GLU A 194 -10.90 -24.97 10.83
CA GLU A 194 -11.86 -24.05 10.20
C GLU A 194 -11.22 -22.74 9.75
N TRP A 195 -11.78 -22.14 8.71
CA TRP A 195 -11.39 -20.83 8.22
C TRP A 195 -12.13 -19.72 8.98
N VAL A 196 -11.37 -18.69 9.37
CA VAL A 196 -11.89 -17.49 10.00
C VAL A 196 -11.44 -16.28 9.17
N LEU A 197 -12.38 -15.45 8.76
CA LEU A 197 -12.09 -14.21 8.06
C LEU A 197 -12.06 -13.05 9.06
N LEU A 198 -10.91 -12.41 9.19
CA LEU A 198 -10.72 -11.21 10.00
C LEU A 198 -11.09 -9.98 9.16
N LEU A 199 -12.22 -9.35 9.44
CA LEU A 199 -12.76 -8.22 8.69
C LEU A 199 -12.19 -6.90 9.23
N ASN A 200 -10.94 -6.56 8.88
CA ASN A 200 -10.23 -5.39 9.41
C ASN A 200 -10.96 -4.08 9.10
N ALA A 201 -11.45 -3.93 7.87
CA ALA A 201 -12.17 -2.73 7.47
C ALA A 201 -13.50 -2.55 8.22
N ALA A 202 -14.21 -3.64 8.50
CA ALA A 202 -15.42 -3.59 9.33
C ALA A 202 -15.09 -3.25 10.79
N ALA A 203 -14.01 -3.82 11.33
CA ALA A 203 -13.54 -3.49 12.68
C ALA A 203 -13.14 -2.02 12.82
N ASN A 204 -12.58 -1.41 11.77
CA ASN A 204 -12.23 0.00 11.71
C ASN A 204 -13.47 0.93 11.64
N ARG A 205 -14.65 0.36 11.49
CA ARG A 205 -15.96 1.05 11.50
C ARG A 205 -16.87 0.57 12.64
N ASP A 206 -16.30 -0.06 13.66
CA ASP A 206 -17.08 -0.52 14.82
C ASP A 206 -17.50 0.70 15.68
N PRO A 207 -18.81 0.97 15.83
CA PRO A 207 -19.29 2.11 16.60
C PRO A 207 -19.04 1.96 18.12
N ARG A 208 -18.67 0.77 18.59
CA ARG A 208 -18.26 0.54 19.97
C ARG A 208 -16.85 1.09 20.26
N HIS A 209 -16.06 1.32 19.19
CA HIS A 209 -14.69 1.82 19.29
C HIS A 209 -14.52 3.20 18.68
N PHE A 210 -15.20 3.49 17.57
CA PHE A 210 -15.13 4.77 16.88
C PHE A 210 -16.51 5.45 16.83
N GLU A 211 -16.62 6.63 17.42
CA GLU A 211 -17.83 7.43 17.32
C GLU A 211 -18.01 7.91 15.87
N ASN A 212 -19.26 7.87 15.34
CA ASN A 212 -19.57 8.20 13.95
C ASN A 212 -18.61 7.53 12.96
N PRO A 213 -18.50 6.19 12.95
CA PRO A 213 -17.40 5.45 12.35
C PRO A 213 -17.32 5.59 10.82
N ASP A 214 -18.42 5.93 10.16
CA ASP A 214 -18.49 6.08 8.71
C ASP A 214 -18.12 7.49 8.21
N ALA A 215 -17.99 8.46 9.14
CA ALA A 215 -17.56 9.81 8.81
C ALA A 215 -16.02 9.91 8.86
N PHE A 216 -15.45 10.61 7.87
CA PHE A 216 -14.07 11.06 7.92
C PHE A 216 -13.97 12.29 8.83
N ASP A 217 -13.05 12.27 9.78
CA ASP A 217 -12.78 13.39 10.68
C ASP A 217 -11.28 13.55 10.91
N ILE A 218 -10.69 14.56 10.31
CA ILE A 218 -9.26 14.91 10.42
C ILE A 218 -8.80 15.11 11.89
N ASN A 219 -9.72 15.44 12.80
CA ASN A 219 -9.38 15.63 14.23
C ASN A 219 -9.55 14.33 15.05
N ARG A 220 -10.02 13.26 14.41
CA ARG A 220 -10.21 11.99 15.11
C ARG A 220 -8.88 11.40 15.57
N SER A 221 -8.84 10.91 16.79
CA SER A 221 -7.81 9.94 17.18
C SER A 221 -8.16 8.58 16.57
N ALA A 222 -7.51 8.23 15.47
CA ALA A 222 -7.69 6.93 14.82
C ALA A 222 -6.92 5.79 15.53
N ARG A 223 -6.49 5.98 16.78
CA ARG A 223 -5.75 4.97 17.55
C ARG A 223 -6.53 3.67 17.65
N GLY A 224 -5.83 2.56 17.44
CA GLY A 224 -6.41 1.22 17.51
C GLY A 224 -7.06 0.74 16.22
N HIS A 225 -6.97 1.49 15.11
CA HIS A 225 -7.38 0.97 13.82
C HIS A 225 -6.52 -0.25 13.42
N LEU A 226 -7.10 -1.16 12.66
CA LEU A 226 -6.51 -2.42 12.24
C LEU A 226 -6.06 -2.43 10.76
N ALA A 227 -5.82 -1.26 10.16
CA ALA A 227 -5.37 -1.18 8.76
C ALA A 227 -4.03 -1.89 8.53
N PHE A 228 -3.18 -1.95 9.54
CA PHE A 228 -1.91 -2.67 9.53
C PHE A 228 -1.94 -4.02 10.26
N GLY A 229 -3.14 -4.53 10.58
CA GLY A 229 -3.29 -5.74 11.36
C GLY A 229 -2.84 -5.61 12.81
N TRP A 230 -2.63 -6.75 13.48
CA TRP A 230 -2.22 -6.81 14.88
C TRP A 230 -1.43 -8.09 15.19
N GLY A 231 -0.61 -8.05 16.26
CA GLY A 231 0.13 -9.20 16.78
C GLY A 231 1.31 -9.58 15.90
N ILE A 232 1.61 -10.88 15.83
CA ILE A 232 2.78 -11.42 15.10
C ILE A 232 2.71 -11.19 13.58
N HIS A 233 1.52 -10.89 13.05
CA HIS A 233 1.29 -10.55 11.65
C HIS A 233 1.10 -9.05 11.42
N GLN A 234 1.44 -8.18 12.37
CA GLN A 234 1.42 -6.75 12.15
C GLN A 234 2.29 -6.39 10.95
N CYS A 235 1.81 -5.49 10.11
CA CYS A 235 2.48 -5.09 8.88
C CYS A 235 3.93 -4.61 9.17
N VAL A 236 4.90 -5.28 8.55
CA VAL A 236 6.32 -4.90 8.64
C VAL A 236 6.61 -3.55 7.98
N GLY A 237 5.86 -3.23 6.91
CA GLY A 237 5.97 -1.97 6.16
C GLY A 237 5.18 -0.80 6.76
N ALA A 238 4.54 -0.94 7.92
CA ALA A 238 3.65 0.08 8.47
C ALA A 238 4.31 1.46 8.66
N SER A 239 5.59 1.48 9.02
CA SER A 239 6.35 2.74 9.18
C SER A 239 6.70 3.37 7.84
N LEU A 240 7.01 2.57 6.84
CA LEU A 240 7.29 3.02 5.47
C LEU A 240 6.03 3.61 4.82
N ALA A 241 4.93 2.87 4.86
CA ALA A 241 3.67 3.32 4.28
C ALA A 241 3.17 4.64 4.90
N ARG A 242 3.29 4.80 6.23
CA ARG A 242 2.98 6.08 6.90
C ARG A 242 3.87 7.21 6.44
N LEU A 243 5.15 6.94 6.26
CA LEU A 243 6.11 7.93 5.78
C LEU A 243 5.81 8.36 4.35
N GLU A 244 5.57 7.42 3.45
CA GLU A 244 5.17 7.69 2.06
C GLU A 244 3.89 8.52 1.99
N LEU A 245 2.83 8.10 2.67
CA LEU A 245 1.54 8.81 2.69
C LEU A 245 1.65 10.21 3.28
N ARG A 246 2.45 10.39 4.34
CA ARG A 246 2.72 11.71 4.93
C ARG A 246 3.44 12.62 3.94
N ILE A 247 4.48 12.13 3.30
CA ILE A 247 5.26 12.93 2.32
C ILE A 247 4.37 13.30 1.12
N VAL A 248 3.58 12.35 0.58
CA VAL A 248 2.63 12.64 -0.50
C VAL A 248 1.67 13.77 -0.09
N LEU A 249 1.11 13.69 1.11
CA LEU A 249 0.18 14.69 1.62
C LEU A 249 0.86 16.06 1.80
N GLU A 250 2.02 16.09 2.43
CA GLU A 250 2.80 17.31 2.66
C GLU A 250 3.20 17.99 1.34
N GLN A 251 3.66 17.22 0.35
CA GLN A 251 4.04 17.74 -0.97
C GLN A 251 2.83 18.27 -1.73
N LEU A 252 1.71 17.53 -1.78
CA LEU A 252 0.48 18.00 -2.43
C LEU A 252 -0.02 19.34 -1.86
N CYS A 253 0.17 19.57 -0.56
CA CYS A 253 -0.22 20.81 0.09
C CYS A 253 0.62 22.01 -0.33
N THR A 254 1.77 21.83 -0.98
CA THR A 254 2.58 22.93 -1.54
C THR A 254 2.17 23.32 -2.97
N HIS A 255 1.30 22.55 -3.61
CA HIS A 255 0.83 22.77 -4.98
C HIS A 255 -0.59 23.35 -5.02
N PRO A 256 -1.12 23.80 -6.17
CA PRO A 256 -2.50 24.26 -6.32
C PRO A 256 -3.53 23.25 -5.81
N ALA A 257 -4.70 23.71 -5.39
CA ALA A 257 -5.79 22.83 -5.01
C ALA A 257 -6.25 22.00 -6.21
N PHE A 258 -6.82 20.83 -5.95
CA PHE A 258 -7.32 19.95 -6.99
C PHE A 258 -8.73 19.44 -6.64
N VAL A 259 -9.44 19.03 -7.67
CA VAL A 259 -10.81 18.53 -7.61
C VAL A 259 -10.94 17.29 -8.47
N LEU A 260 -12.00 16.50 -8.27
CA LEU A 260 -12.34 15.45 -9.24
C LEU A 260 -12.68 16.09 -10.61
N ASP A 261 -12.21 15.45 -11.68
CA ASP A 261 -12.47 15.84 -13.07
C ASP A 261 -13.19 14.71 -13.83
N GLY A 262 -14.12 14.06 -13.18
CA GLY A 262 -14.92 12.96 -13.66
C GLY A 262 -15.32 12.00 -12.55
N GLU A 263 -15.97 10.90 -12.92
CA GLU A 263 -16.41 9.88 -11.98
C GLU A 263 -15.26 8.90 -11.67
N PRO A 264 -14.86 8.75 -10.40
CA PRO A 264 -13.87 7.76 -10.01
C PRO A 264 -14.45 6.35 -10.03
N THR A 265 -13.62 5.36 -10.37
CA THR A 265 -13.98 3.95 -10.23
C THR A 265 -13.15 3.28 -9.14
N PHE A 266 -13.72 2.25 -8.53
CA PHE A 266 -13.10 1.52 -7.41
C PHE A 266 -13.05 0.03 -7.71
N SER A 267 -12.09 -0.67 -7.08
CA SER A 267 -12.00 -2.13 -7.15
C SER A 267 -13.26 -2.79 -6.58
N SER A 268 -13.65 -3.91 -7.16
CA SER A 268 -14.73 -4.74 -6.62
C SER A 268 -14.20 -5.65 -5.53
N LEU A 269 -14.90 -5.73 -4.39
CA LEU A 269 -14.60 -6.69 -3.33
C LEU A 269 -14.89 -8.15 -3.75
N GLU A 270 -15.62 -8.36 -4.84
CA GLU A 270 -15.80 -9.69 -5.44
C GLU A 270 -14.52 -10.21 -6.09
N ALA A 271 -13.65 -9.30 -6.54
CA ALA A 271 -12.38 -9.65 -7.17
C ALA A 271 -11.25 -9.91 -6.16
N GLY A 272 -11.44 -9.58 -4.86
CA GLY A 272 -10.39 -9.76 -3.87
C GLY A 272 -10.65 -9.05 -2.54
N THR A 273 -9.64 -9.07 -1.68
CA THR A 273 -9.71 -8.45 -0.34
C THR A 273 -9.12 -7.03 -0.28
N HIS A 274 -8.61 -6.51 -1.40
CA HIS A 274 -8.05 -5.16 -1.48
C HIS A 274 -9.05 -4.18 -2.08
N TYR A 275 -9.07 -2.94 -1.57
CA TYR A 275 -10.01 -1.92 -1.98
C TYR A 275 -9.33 -0.55 -2.12
N GLY A 276 -9.55 0.09 -3.26
CA GLY A 276 -9.11 1.43 -3.57
C GLY A 276 -9.60 1.88 -4.94
N PRO A 277 -9.31 3.13 -5.33
CA PRO A 277 -9.66 3.60 -6.67
C PRO A 277 -8.83 2.88 -7.74
N THR A 278 -9.49 2.52 -8.84
CA THR A 278 -8.87 1.94 -10.05
C THR A 278 -8.73 2.97 -11.16
N HIS A 279 -9.51 4.06 -11.08
CA HIS A 279 -9.40 5.24 -11.91
C HIS A 279 -9.81 6.45 -11.06
N LEU A 280 -8.99 7.49 -11.05
CA LEU A 280 -9.21 8.68 -10.25
C LEU A 280 -8.83 9.93 -11.04
N PRO A 281 -9.73 10.47 -11.87
CA PRO A 281 -9.47 11.66 -12.64
C PRO A 281 -9.48 12.88 -11.72
N ILE A 282 -8.37 13.59 -11.65
CA ILE A 282 -8.25 14.86 -10.93
C ILE A 282 -7.66 15.96 -11.81
N ARG A 283 -8.07 17.19 -11.50
CA ARG A 283 -7.61 18.41 -12.15
C ARG A 283 -7.21 19.44 -11.11
N PHE A 284 -6.03 20.02 -11.28
CA PHE A 284 -5.58 21.14 -10.45
C PHE A 284 -6.34 22.42 -10.81
N THR A 285 -6.73 23.17 -9.79
CA THR A 285 -7.40 24.45 -9.97
C THR A 285 -6.35 25.56 -10.23
N LYS A 286 -6.68 26.51 -11.10
CA LYS A 286 -5.85 27.69 -11.22
C LYS A 286 -5.91 28.48 -9.91
N GLU A 287 -4.76 28.92 -9.42
CA GLU A 287 -4.75 29.85 -8.30
C GLU A 287 -5.55 31.09 -8.71
N THR A 288 -6.66 31.36 -8.03
CA THR A 288 -7.31 32.66 -8.10
C THR A 288 -6.43 33.62 -7.31
N SER A 289 -5.69 34.46 -8.07
CA SER A 289 -4.92 35.60 -7.54
C SER A 289 -5.76 36.52 -6.67
#